data_d82f3f4ef28e403509e1193aebd277f0
#
_entry.id   d82f3f4ef28e403509e1193aebd277f0
#
_cell.length_a   1.000
_cell.length_b   1.000
_cell.length_c   1.000
_cell.angle_alpha   90.00
_cell.angle_beta   90.00
_cell.angle_gamma   90.00
#
_symmetry.space_group_name_H-M   'P 1'
#
loop_
_entity.id
_entity.type
_entity.pdbx_description
1 polymer ?
#
loop_
_entity_poly.entity_id
_entity_poly.type
_entity_poly.pdbx_seq_one_letter_code
_entity_poly.pdbx_strand_id
1 'polypeptide(L)'
;KTQILSAELMNKKNAAESNSKSIAENKKARYNYFIEDQLECGIVLEGSEVKSMRLDKASIIESYASIEDNQLWLINSYIPNYKNAKTFFHDERRRRKLLVKKRELSKLVKNKGREGMTLIPLKLYFNQIGLAKVLLGVGKGKKLVDKRQTDKKRDWEKQQGRILRAKG
;
A
#
# COMPACT_ATOMS: atom_id res chain seq x y z
N LYS A 1 11.39 -24.98 -18.62
CA LYS A 1 12.42 -24.07 -18.03
C LYS A 1 11.88 -22.68 -17.71
N THR A 2 10.91 -22.15 -18.45
CA THR A 2 10.35 -20.77 -18.29
C THR A 2 9.44 -20.62 -17.04
N GLN A 3 8.75 -21.67 -16.60
CA GLN A 3 7.86 -21.64 -15.42
C GLN A 3 8.65 -21.63 -14.09
N ILE A 4 9.80 -22.27 -14.04
CA ILE A 4 10.64 -22.32 -12.83
C ILE A 4 11.27 -20.93 -12.55
N LEU A 5 11.70 -20.24 -13.61
CA LEU A 5 12.25 -18.87 -13.51
C LEU A 5 11.21 -17.85 -13.02
N SER A 6 9.95 -18.00 -13.37
CA SER A 6 8.88 -17.09 -12.89
C SER A 6 8.55 -17.33 -11.41
N ALA A 7 8.59 -18.57 -10.93
CA ALA A 7 8.38 -18.92 -9.52
C ALA A 7 9.54 -18.45 -8.63
N GLU A 8 10.78 -18.56 -9.10
CA GLU A 8 11.97 -18.04 -8.38
C GLU A 8 11.99 -16.51 -8.31
N LEU A 9 11.56 -15.81 -9.36
CA LEU A 9 11.42 -14.35 -9.38
C LEU A 9 10.29 -13.87 -8.45
N MET A 10 9.19 -14.61 -8.35
CA MET A 10 8.13 -14.34 -7.37
C MET A 10 8.62 -14.61 -5.93
N ASN A 11 9.36 -15.67 -5.71
CA ASN A 11 9.91 -16.00 -4.38
C ASN A 11 10.97 -14.97 -3.93
N LYS A 12 11.82 -14.46 -4.84
CA LYS A 12 12.75 -13.36 -4.55
C LYS A 12 12.04 -12.05 -4.23
N LYS A 13 10.91 -11.73 -4.87
CA LYS A 13 10.10 -10.55 -4.51
C LYS A 13 9.48 -10.69 -3.12
N ASN A 14 8.98 -11.86 -2.77
CA ASN A 14 8.39 -12.14 -1.45
C ASN A 14 9.46 -12.17 -0.33
N ALA A 15 10.67 -12.63 -0.60
CA ALA A 15 11.78 -12.62 0.35
C ALA A 15 12.34 -11.20 0.61
N ALA A 16 12.32 -10.30 -0.38
CA ALA A 16 12.70 -8.89 -0.22
C ALA A 16 11.71 -8.10 0.66
N GLU A 17 10.43 -8.52 0.72
CA GLU A 17 9.41 -7.92 1.59
C GLU A 17 9.59 -8.29 3.06
N SER A 18 10.24 -9.42 3.39
CA SER A 18 10.35 -9.94 4.76
C SER A 18 11.24 -9.10 5.69
N ASN A 19 12.17 -8.30 5.15
CA ASN A 19 13.11 -7.50 5.94
C ASN A 19 12.82 -5.99 5.92
N SER A 20 11.67 -5.55 5.37
CA SER A 20 11.26 -4.15 5.34
C SER A 20 10.47 -3.78 6.60
N LYS A 21 10.87 -2.70 7.27
CA LYS A 21 10.13 -2.18 8.44
C LYS A 21 8.80 -1.58 7.97
N SER A 22 7.70 -2.30 8.18
CA SER A 22 6.35 -1.80 7.90
C SER A 22 5.99 -0.67 8.87
N ILE A 23 5.54 0.48 8.32
CA ILE A 23 5.11 1.65 9.09
C ILE A 23 3.59 1.69 9.17
N ALA A 24 2.92 1.56 8.03
CA ALA A 24 1.47 1.56 7.93
C ALA A 24 1.00 0.56 6.89
N GLU A 25 -0.13 -0.08 7.15
CA GLU A 25 -0.77 -1.02 6.24
C GLU A 25 -2.28 -0.76 6.17
N ASN A 26 -2.81 -0.71 4.95
CA ASN A 26 -4.24 -0.59 4.72
C ASN A 26 -4.89 -1.98 4.58
N LYS A 27 -5.13 -2.63 5.72
CA LYS A 27 -5.77 -3.96 5.77
C LYS A 27 -7.18 -3.97 5.18
N LYS A 28 -7.88 -2.82 5.21
CA LYS A 28 -9.24 -2.67 4.65
C LYS A 28 -9.25 -2.59 3.13
N ALA A 29 -8.12 -2.27 2.49
CA ALA A 29 -8.04 -2.12 1.04
C ALA A 29 -8.48 -3.40 0.32
N ARG A 30 -7.99 -4.56 0.72
CA ARG A 30 -8.34 -5.87 0.12
C ARG A 30 -9.80 -6.28 0.41
N TYR A 31 -10.37 -5.78 1.49
CA TYR A 31 -11.79 -5.99 1.79
C TYR A 31 -12.69 -5.13 0.88
N ASN A 32 -12.32 -3.86 0.68
CA ASN A 32 -13.13 -2.89 -0.05
C ASN A 32 -12.94 -2.94 -1.56
N TYR A 33 -11.79 -3.44 -2.04
CA TYR A 33 -11.42 -3.38 -3.45
C TYR A 33 -10.92 -4.73 -3.97
N PHE A 34 -11.20 -5.02 -5.23
CA PHE A 34 -10.51 -6.04 -6.00
C PHE A 34 -9.21 -5.43 -6.54
N ILE A 35 -8.08 -5.87 -6.01
CA ILE A 35 -6.77 -5.39 -6.43
C ILE A 35 -6.30 -6.24 -7.62
N GLU A 36 -6.23 -5.63 -8.80
CA GLU A 36 -5.81 -6.27 -10.05
C GLU A 36 -4.30 -6.24 -10.25
N ASP A 37 -3.65 -5.13 -9.85
CA ASP A 37 -2.22 -4.93 -10.04
C ASP A 37 -1.61 -4.19 -8.85
N GLN A 38 -0.30 -4.33 -8.65
CA GLN A 38 0.42 -3.66 -7.57
C GLN A 38 1.72 -3.05 -8.12
N LEU A 39 2.08 -1.87 -7.60
CA LEU A 39 3.28 -1.15 -7.98
C LEU A 39 3.97 -0.57 -6.76
N GLU A 40 5.28 -0.79 -6.64
CA GLU A 40 6.11 -0.11 -5.65
C GLU A 40 6.52 1.28 -6.14
N CYS A 41 6.27 2.30 -5.34
CA CYS A 41 6.61 3.69 -5.62
C CYS A 41 7.57 4.23 -4.56
N GLY A 42 8.48 5.11 -4.97
CA GLY A 42 9.17 5.99 -4.03
C GLY A 42 8.21 7.07 -3.51
N ILE A 43 8.52 7.69 -2.39
CA ILE A 43 7.75 8.81 -1.84
C ILE A 43 8.70 9.95 -1.45
N VAL A 44 8.35 11.18 -1.82
CA VAL A 44 9.09 12.39 -1.45
C VAL A 44 8.59 12.88 -0.09
N LEU A 45 9.49 12.84 0.89
CA LEU A 45 9.23 13.19 2.28
C LEU A 45 10.13 14.33 2.74
N GLU A 46 9.67 15.12 3.70
CA GLU A 46 10.47 16.05 4.45
C GLU A 46 11.26 15.33 5.56
N GLY A 47 12.35 15.93 6.02
CA GLY A 47 13.18 15.31 7.06
C GLY A 47 12.43 15.08 8.38
N SER A 48 11.50 15.97 8.75
CA SER A 48 10.62 15.83 9.91
C SER A 48 9.68 14.65 9.80
N GLU A 49 9.14 14.40 8.60
CA GLU A 49 8.26 13.24 8.31
C GLU A 49 9.00 11.92 8.44
N VAL A 50 10.22 11.84 7.88
CA VAL A 50 11.07 10.64 7.99
C VAL A 50 11.40 10.33 9.45
N LYS A 51 11.74 11.35 10.24
CA LYS A 51 12.00 11.19 11.68
C LYS A 51 10.76 10.72 12.43
N SER A 52 9.61 11.35 12.16
CA SER A 52 8.33 10.96 12.75
C SER A 52 7.96 9.51 12.41
N MET A 53 8.05 9.11 11.15
CA MET A 53 7.74 7.74 10.70
C MET A 53 8.64 6.66 11.29
N ARG A 54 9.84 7.01 11.75
CA ARG A 54 10.75 6.06 12.44
C ARG A 54 10.35 5.80 13.89
N LEU A 55 9.70 6.76 14.53
CA LEU A 55 9.26 6.72 15.93
C LEU A 55 7.79 6.38 16.05
N ASP A 56 6.95 7.08 15.32
CA ASP A 56 5.49 7.00 15.40
C ASP A 56 4.89 6.28 14.19
N LYS A 57 3.66 5.80 14.34
CA LYS A 57 2.91 5.15 13.27
C LYS A 57 2.22 6.19 12.39
N ALA A 58 2.46 6.12 11.09
CA ALA A 58 1.65 6.82 10.09
C ALA A 58 0.35 6.06 9.78
N SER A 59 -0.59 6.71 9.10
CA SER A 59 -1.82 6.10 8.60
C SER A 59 -2.03 6.38 7.11
N ILE A 60 -2.40 5.33 6.38
CA ILE A 60 -2.75 5.41 4.96
C ILE A 60 -4.17 4.90 4.68
N ILE A 61 -4.99 4.68 5.71
CA ILE A 61 -6.31 4.03 5.58
C ILE A 61 -7.27 4.89 4.77
N GLU A 62 -7.25 6.21 4.98
CA GLU A 62 -8.11 7.19 4.31
C GLU A 62 -7.43 7.85 3.10
N SER A 63 -6.25 7.39 2.74
CA SER A 63 -5.48 7.97 1.64
C SER A 63 -5.77 7.28 0.32
N TYR A 64 -5.55 8.02 -0.75
CA TYR A 64 -5.65 7.54 -2.13
C TYR A 64 -4.55 8.17 -2.98
N ALA A 65 -4.27 7.60 -4.14
CA ALA A 65 -3.35 8.19 -5.08
C ALA A 65 -4.09 8.81 -6.27
N SER A 66 -3.64 9.98 -6.69
CA SER A 66 -4.15 10.70 -7.87
C SER A 66 -3.03 11.01 -8.85
N ILE A 67 -3.38 11.01 -10.14
CA ILE A 67 -2.48 11.44 -11.21
C ILE A 67 -2.94 12.82 -11.67
N GLU A 68 -2.08 13.80 -11.51
CA GLU A 68 -2.30 15.20 -11.89
C GLU A 68 -1.02 15.72 -12.56
N ASP A 69 -1.16 16.41 -13.68
CA ASP A 69 -0.05 16.99 -14.46
C ASP A 69 1.10 16.00 -14.74
N ASN A 70 0.75 14.79 -15.17
CA ASN A 70 1.71 13.69 -15.38
C ASN A 70 2.56 13.34 -14.16
N GLN A 71 2.07 13.62 -12.97
CA GLN A 71 2.71 13.28 -11.69
C GLN A 71 1.76 12.46 -10.82
N LEU A 72 2.33 11.57 -10.03
CA LEU A 72 1.57 10.73 -9.11
C LEU A 72 1.66 11.30 -7.70
N TRP A 73 0.52 11.48 -7.05
CA TRP A 73 0.40 12.09 -5.73
C TRP A 73 -0.31 11.15 -4.76
N LEU A 74 0.20 11.06 -3.53
CA LEU A 74 -0.48 10.45 -2.40
C LEU A 74 -1.20 11.56 -1.62
N ILE A 75 -2.52 11.43 -1.49
CA ILE A 75 -3.40 12.43 -0.91
C ILE A 75 -3.99 11.88 0.38
N ASN A 76 -4.13 12.75 1.38
CA ASN A 76 -4.75 12.45 2.68
C ASN A 76 -4.06 11.32 3.48
N SER A 77 -2.77 11.08 3.26
CA SER A 77 -1.97 10.21 4.15
C SER A 77 -1.57 11.00 5.39
N TYR A 78 -1.77 10.41 6.57
CA TYR A 78 -1.46 11.02 7.85
C TYR A 78 -0.07 10.60 8.33
N ILE A 79 0.79 11.58 8.57
CA ILE A 79 2.09 11.41 9.22
C ILE A 79 2.12 12.42 10.38
N PRO A 80 2.17 11.98 11.65
CA PRO A 80 2.13 12.88 12.78
C PRO A 80 3.37 13.78 12.82
N ASN A 81 3.25 14.95 13.41
CA ASN A 81 4.38 15.83 13.62
C ASN A 81 5.43 15.17 14.50
N TYR A 82 6.71 15.43 14.20
CA TYR A 82 7.81 14.94 15.00
C TYR A 82 7.82 15.64 16.36
N LYS A 83 7.56 14.92 17.46
CA LYS A 83 7.36 15.46 18.81
C LYS A 83 8.52 16.30 19.33
N ASN A 84 9.74 16.00 18.89
CA ASN A 84 10.94 16.71 19.33
C ASN A 84 11.35 17.84 18.35
N ALA A 85 10.51 18.20 17.38
CA ALA A 85 10.76 19.33 16.50
C ALA A 85 10.56 20.64 17.28
N LYS A 86 11.58 21.49 17.32
CA LYS A 86 11.50 22.81 17.98
C LYS A 86 10.98 23.91 17.06
N THR A 87 11.14 23.76 15.74
CA THR A 87 10.99 24.90 14.80
C THR A 87 10.26 24.57 13.50
N PHE A 88 10.28 23.35 13.01
CA PHE A 88 9.70 22.99 11.72
C PHE A 88 8.67 21.88 11.88
N PHE A 89 7.41 22.25 11.70
CA PHE A 89 6.28 21.33 11.65
C PHE A 89 5.84 21.18 10.20
N HIS A 90 5.63 19.94 9.76
CA HIS A 90 5.01 19.68 8.46
C HIS A 90 3.49 19.61 8.63
N ASP A 91 2.74 19.86 7.56
CA ASP A 91 1.32 19.53 7.54
C ASP A 91 1.16 18.01 7.54
N GLU A 92 0.51 17.48 8.58
CA GLU A 92 0.35 16.02 8.79
C GLU A 92 -0.36 15.31 7.62
N ARG A 93 -1.24 16.04 6.91
CA ARG A 93 -2.02 15.50 5.78
C ARG A 93 -1.65 16.09 4.42
N ARG A 94 -0.48 16.72 4.30
CA ARG A 94 -0.03 17.32 3.06
C ARG A 94 -0.01 16.30 1.91
N ARG A 95 -0.12 16.79 0.70
CA ARG A 95 0.06 16.00 -0.51
C ARG A 95 1.53 15.60 -0.66
N ARG A 96 1.80 14.33 -0.96
CA ARG A 96 3.15 13.79 -1.12
C ARG A 96 3.33 13.22 -2.51
N LYS A 97 4.39 13.65 -3.18
CA LYS A 97 4.72 13.17 -4.52
C LYS A 97 5.21 11.73 -4.44
N LEU A 98 4.68 10.87 -5.33
CA LEU A 98 5.15 9.51 -5.52
C LEU A 98 6.06 9.44 -6.74
N LEU A 99 7.15 8.69 -6.61
CA LEU A 99 8.16 8.52 -7.65
C LEU A 99 7.97 7.18 -8.33
N VAL A 100 7.74 7.22 -9.64
CA VAL A 100 7.55 6.06 -10.51
C VAL A 100 8.27 6.26 -11.83
N LYS A 101 8.57 5.19 -12.53
CA LYS A 101 9.14 5.27 -13.89
C LYS A 101 8.07 5.73 -14.87
N LYS A 102 8.48 6.44 -15.94
CA LYS A 102 7.56 6.93 -16.98
C LYS A 102 6.66 5.82 -17.56
N ARG A 103 7.22 4.63 -17.80
CA ARG A 103 6.46 3.46 -18.30
C ARG A 103 5.38 3.00 -17.31
N GLU A 104 5.71 3.00 -16.03
CA GLU A 104 4.78 2.64 -14.95
C GLU A 104 3.66 3.68 -14.82
N LEU A 105 4.01 4.97 -14.88
CA LEU A 105 3.01 6.04 -14.85
C LEU A 105 2.05 5.93 -16.04
N SER A 106 2.55 5.70 -17.26
CA SER A 106 1.70 5.49 -18.45
C SER A 106 0.76 4.30 -18.30
N LYS A 107 1.22 3.20 -17.67
CA LYS A 107 0.38 2.05 -17.35
C LYS A 107 -0.71 2.40 -16.33
N LEU A 108 -0.36 3.17 -15.29
CA LEU A 108 -1.34 3.64 -14.27
C LEU A 108 -2.40 4.56 -14.88
N VAL A 109 -2.01 5.47 -15.79
CA VAL A 109 -2.95 6.35 -16.50
C VAL A 109 -3.95 5.52 -17.30
N LYS A 110 -3.50 4.53 -18.08
CA LYS A 110 -4.37 3.61 -18.82
C LYS A 110 -5.32 2.84 -17.92
N ASN A 111 -4.82 2.33 -16.80
CA ASN A 111 -5.62 1.56 -15.85
C ASN A 111 -6.65 2.46 -15.14
N LYS A 112 -6.28 3.68 -14.74
CA LYS A 112 -7.19 4.64 -14.11
C LYS A 112 -8.31 5.10 -15.07
N GLY A 113 -8.04 5.14 -16.38
CA GLY A 113 -9.04 5.44 -17.40
C GLY A 113 -10.13 4.37 -17.56
N ARG A 114 -9.93 3.17 -17.03
CA ARG A 114 -10.96 2.11 -17.00
C ARG A 114 -12.02 2.43 -15.92
N GLU A 115 -13.28 2.20 -16.26
CA GLU A 115 -14.39 2.52 -15.38
C GLU A 115 -14.30 1.86 -14.00
N GLY A 116 -14.43 2.66 -12.95
CA GLY A 116 -14.44 2.22 -11.55
C GLY A 116 -13.06 1.86 -10.98
N MET A 117 -11.96 2.08 -11.72
CA MET A 117 -10.61 1.83 -11.22
C MET A 117 -10.11 2.98 -10.36
N THR A 118 -9.44 2.64 -9.26
CA THR A 118 -8.83 3.59 -8.33
C THR A 118 -7.44 3.13 -7.90
N LEU A 119 -6.62 4.09 -7.45
CA LEU A 119 -5.27 3.85 -6.95
C LEU A 119 -5.28 3.95 -5.43
N ILE A 120 -4.98 2.83 -4.76
CA ILE A 120 -5.12 2.70 -3.32
C ILE A 120 -3.75 2.37 -2.72
N PRO A 121 -3.25 3.12 -1.72
CA PRO A 121 -2.06 2.72 -1.00
C PRO A 121 -2.37 1.49 -0.13
N LEU A 122 -1.55 0.46 -0.26
CA LEU A 122 -1.67 -0.80 0.46
C LEU A 122 -0.73 -0.85 1.67
N LYS A 123 0.51 -0.39 1.48
CA LYS A 123 1.56 -0.44 2.50
C LYS A 123 2.50 0.74 2.37
N LEU A 124 2.91 1.31 3.49
CA LEU A 124 3.98 2.28 3.63
C LEU A 124 5.09 1.64 4.48
N TYR A 125 6.32 1.65 4.00
CA TYR A 125 7.43 0.96 4.66
C TYR A 125 8.79 1.55 4.31
N PHE A 126 9.80 1.25 5.11
CA PHE A 126 11.20 1.47 4.74
C PHE A 126 11.79 0.20 4.12
N ASN A 127 12.45 0.34 2.98
CA ASN A 127 13.19 -0.76 2.39
C ASN A 127 14.50 -1.05 3.18
N GLN A 128 15.26 -2.06 2.73
CA GLN A 128 16.50 -2.50 3.41
C GLN A 128 17.56 -1.41 3.51
N ILE A 129 17.60 -0.46 2.57
CA ILE A 129 18.53 0.67 2.56
C ILE A 129 17.97 1.94 3.23
N GLY A 130 16.82 1.84 3.90
CA GLY A 130 16.23 2.91 4.69
C GLY A 130 15.43 3.95 3.87
N LEU A 131 15.12 3.69 2.60
CA LEU A 131 14.26 4.55 1.78
C LEU A 131 12.80 4.24 2.02
N ALA A 132 11.98 5.28 2.18
CA ALA A 132 10.53 5.14 2.27
C ALA A 132 9.92 4.74 0.93
N LYS A 133 9.06 3.73 0.96
CA LYS A 133 8.35 3.18 -0.19
C LYS A 133 6.87 3.05 0.09
N VAL A 134 6.08 3.19 -0.96
CA VAL A 134 4.63 2.96 -0.94
C VAL A 134 4.29 1.86 -1.93
N LEU A 135 3.63 0.81 -1.46
CA LEU A 135 3.00 -0.18 -2.33
C LEU A 135 1.61 0.31 -2.70
N LEU A 136 1.40 0.63 -3.98
CA LEU A 136 0.10 1.00 -4.52
C LEU A 136 -0.60 -0.22 -5.12
N GLY A 137 -1.90 -0.32 -4.88
CA GLY A 137 -2.80 -1.21 -5.59
C GLY A 137 -3.61 -0.46 -6.64
N VAL A 138 -3.80 -1.07 -7.79
CA VAL A 138 -4.77 -0.67 -8.80
C VAL A 138 -5.97 -1.59 -8.64
N GLY A 139 -7.13 -1.06 -8.32
CA GLY A 139 -8.28 -1.89 -8.02
C GLY A 139 -9.62 -1.24 -8.26
N LYS A 140 -10.64 -2.09 -8.30
CA LYS A 140 -12.05 -1.70 -8.45
C LYS A 140 -12.78 -1.90 -7.13
N GLY A 141 -13.63 -0.94 -6.77
CA GLY A 141 -14.47 -1.02 -5.57
C GLY A 141 -15.41 -2.24 -5.61
N LYS A 142 -15.47 -3.00 -4.51
CA LYS A 142 -16.38 -4.13 -4.36
C LYS A 142 -17.80 -3.66 -4.07
N LYS A 143 -18.80 -4.33 -4.69
CA LYS A 143 -20.21 -4.14 -4.35
C LYS A 143 -20.54 -4.77 -2.99
N LEU A 144 -21.67 -4.40 -2.38
CA LEU A 144 -22.08 -4.94 -1.08
C LEU A 144 -22.22 -6.48 -1.09
N VAL A 145 -22.68 -7.05 -2.20
CA VAL A 145 -22.80 -8.51 -2.37
C VAL A 145 -21.42 -9.18 -2.30
N ASP A 146 -20.42 -8.60 -2.97
CA ASP A 146 -19.04 -9.13 -2.99
C ASP A 146 -18.39 -9.05 -1.60
N LYS A 147 -18.68 -7.98 -0.83
CA LYS A 147 -18.22 -7.83 0.55
C LYS A 147 -18.81 -8.90 1.45
N ARG A 148 -20.10 -9.19 1.34
CA ARG A 148 -20.78 -10.27 2.10
C ARG A 148 -20.18 -11.64 1.80
N GLN A 149 -19.87 -11.92 0.53
CA GLN A 149 -19.19 -13.17 0.15
C GLN A 149 -17.77 -13.28 0.75
N THR A 150 -17.06 -12.16 0.75
CA THR A 150 -15.71 -12.08 1.38
C THR A 150 -15.78 -12.37 2.88
N ASP A 151 -16.80 -11.85 3.58
CA ASP A 151 -17.01 -12.09 5.02
C ASP A 151 -17.36 -13.55 5.28
N LYS A 152 -18.31 -14.15 4.52
CA LYS A 152 -18.66 -15.57 4.64
C LYS A 152 -17.45 -16.48 4.46
N LYS A 153 -16.61 -16.21 3.44
CA LYS A 153 -15.40 -16.99 3.19
C LYS A 153 -14.42 -16.89 4.35
N ARG A 154 -14.18 -15.67 4.86
CA ARG A 154 -13.28 -15.43 5.99
C ARG A 154 -13.75 -16.12 7.27
N ASP A 155 -15.04 -16.09 7.55
CA ASP A 155 -15.61 -16.72 8.74
C ASP A 155 -15.55 -18.25 8.64
N TRP A 156 -15.81 -18.80 7.45
CA TRP A 156 -15.63 -20.23 7.19
C TRP A 156 -14.16 -20.67 7.36
N GLU A 157 -13.19 -19.93 6.82
CA GLU A 157 -11.76 -20.20 6.99
C GLU A 157 -11.34 -20.18 8.48
N LYS A 158 -11.88 -19.24 9.27
CA LYS A 158 -11.65 -19.17 10.71
C LYS A 158 -12.21 -20.39 11.43
N GLN A 159 -13.42 -20.83 11.08
CA GLN A 159 -14.04 -22.02 11.66
C GLN A 159 -13.24 -23.28 11.34
N GLN A 160 -12.81 -23.46 10.09
CA GLN A 160 -11.95 -24.57 9.68
C GLN A 160 -10.63 -24.58 10.47
N GLY A 161 -9.98 -23.42 10.62
CA GLY A 161 -8.75 -23.30 11.39
C GLY A 161 -8.93 -23.61 12.90
N ARG A 162 -10.12 -23.37 13.47
CA ARG A 162 -10.45 -23.76 14.86
C ARG A 162 -10.62 -25.29 14.98
N ILE A 163 -11.34 -25.89 14.04
CA ILE A 163 -11.58 -27.35 14.02
C ILE A 163 -10.27 -28.12 13.86
N LEU A 164 -9.38 -27.66 12.97
CA LEU A 164 -8.08 -28.30 12.77
C LEU A 164 -7.18 -28.24 14.01
N ARG A 165 -7.20 -27.10 14.74
CA ARG A 165 -6.44 -26.95 15.99
C ARG A 165 -7.02 -27.76 17.15
N ALA A 166 -8.32 -28.05 17.15
CA ALA A 166 -8.98 -28.84 18.19
C ALA A 166 -8.79 -30.37 18.01
N LYS A 167 -8.34 -30.80 16.82
CA LYS A 167 -8.10 -32.22 16.49
C LYS A 167 -6.62 -32.63 16.55
N GLY A 168 -5.70 -31.70 16.78
CA GLY A 168 -4.27 -31.96 17.01
C GLY A 168 -3.88 -31.73 18.45
#